data_4c68b51b6d6e235af1828f3a3e5180ec
#
_entry.id   4c68b51b6d6e235af1828f3a3e5180ec
#
_cell.length_a   1.000
_cell.length_b   1.000
_cell.length_c   1.000
_cell.angle_alpha   90.00
_cell.angle_beta   90.00
_cell.angle_gamma   90.00
#
_symmetry.space_group_name_H-M   'P 1'
#
loop_
_entity.id
_entity.type
_entity.pdbx_description
1 polymer ?
#
loop_
_entity_poly.entity_id
_entity_poly.type
_entity_poly.pdbx_seq_one_letter_code
_entity_poly.pdbx_strand_id
1 'polypeptide(L)'
;MLMVVAMTDITQFQNTNKGEHDFCSGLYLVPTPIGNLRDITLRALDVLKACDVVVCEDTRVTGKLLKAYNITDKKKIVYNDHAQEKDKNRILTYLNEGKIIALVSDAGTPLISDPGYKLVVEVIKQGIYLTALPGANAILPALQLSGLPSDQFTFGGFLPSKDKALRDSVESLKNRSETFVFYDSPRRVAKSCAVITEILEGRSIKIIREISKLYEEMIEYDPAIDMSSLKGEIVVVIEGQSKNINMSLNDIEPMIINALNKGESLKDLSNMIADKTGLKKKDIYNHAITLKD
;
A
#
# COMPACT_ATOMS: atom_id res chain seq x y z
N MET A 1 21.14 24.76 -9.05
CA MET A 1 22.49 24.35 -8.58
C MET A 1 22.31 23.03 -7.83
N LEU A 2 22.29 21.92 -8.57
CA LEU A 2 22.20 20.59 -7.99
C LEU A 2 23.51 20.29 -7.26
N MET A 3 23.43 20.20 -5.96
CA MET A 3 24.52 19.73 -5.13
C MET A 3 24.64 18.20 -5.32
N VAL A 4 25.59 17.77 -6.13
CA VAL A 4 26.01 16.37 -6.20
C VAL A 4 26.64 16.06 -4.85
N VAL A 5 25.87 15.45 -3.95
CA VAL A 5 26.43 14.85 -2.74
C VAL A 5 27.27 13.66 -3.21
N ALA A 6 28.58 13.82 -3.14
CA ALA A 6 29.54 12.75 -3.35
C ALA A 6 29.11 11.54 -2.51
N MET A 7 29.25 10.34 -3.08
CA MET A 7 29.08 9.06 -2.37
C MET A 7 30.02 9.05 -1.16
N THR A 8 29.55 9.58 -0.05
CA THR A 8 30.19 9.43 1.24
C THR A 8 30.06 7.96 1.62
N ASP A 9 31.18 7.38 1.92
CA ASP A 9 31.38 5.99 2.28
C ASP A 9 30.32 5.57 3.33
N ILE A 10 29.49 4.59 2.97
CA ILE A 10 28.43 4.04 3.87
C ILE A 10 29.03 3.57 5.20
N THR A 11 30.32 3.28 5.24
CA THR A 11 31.07 2.95 6.45
C THR A 11 31.13 4.09 7.48
N GLN A 12 30.96 5.36 7.11
CA GLN A 12 30.91 6.46 8.07
C GLN A 12 29.63 6.51 8.89
N PHE A 13 28.51 5.98 8.39
CA PHE A 13 27.26 5.87 9.16
C PHE A 13 27.29 4.76 10.21
N GLN A 14 28.22 3.81 10.10
CA GLN A 14 28.41 2.76 11.11
C GLN A 14 29.06 3.26 12.41
N ASN A 15 29.68 4.45 12.38
CA ASN A 15 30.43 4.98 13.52
C ASN A 15 29.63 5.95 14.43
N THR A 16 28.41 6.33 14.10
CA THR A 16 27.59 7.24 14.92
C THR A 16 26.71 6.53 15.93
N ASN A 17 26.55 5.22 15.83
CA ASN A 17 25.91 4.37 16.83
C ASN A 17 26.94 3.37 17.39
N LYS A 18 27.80 3.82 18.27
CA LYS A 18 28.52 2.95 19.23
C LYS A 18 27.53 2.39 20.24
N GLY A 19 26.74 1.42 19.83
CA GLY A 19 26.05 0.44 20.64
C GLY A 19 26.05 -0.80 19.76
N GLU A 20 26.65 -1.89 20.21
CA GLU A 20 26.25 -3.20 19.75
C GLU A 20 24.72 -3.17 19.79
N HIS A 21 24.04 -3.37 18.66
CA HIS A 21 22.59 -3.44 18.65
C HIS A 21 22.21 -4.73 19.35
N ASP A 22 22.02 -4.68 20.65
CA ASP A 22 21.41 -5.75 21.42
C ASP A 22 19.95 -5.85 20.97
N PHE A 23 19.71 -6.74 20.01
CA PHE A 23 18.35 -7.04 19.59
C PHE A 23 17.67 -7.84 20.69
N CYS A 24 16.50 -7.37 21.15
CA CYS A 24 15.67 -8.13 22.06
C CYS A 24 15.22 -9.44 21.41
N SER A 25 15.16 -10.52 22.19
CA SER A 25 14.50 -11.76 21.75
C SER A 25 13.05 -11.46 21.35
N GLY A 26 12.59 -12.01 20.22
CA GLY A 26 11.25 -11.78 19.71
C GLY A 26 11.13 -11.91 18.19
N LEU A 27 9.99 -11.46 17.68
CA LEU A 27 9.65 -11.52 16.26
C LEU A 27 9.86 -10.16 15.58
N TYR A 28 10.62 -10.17 14.50
CA TYR A 28 10.91 -9.00 13.66
C TYR A 28 10.27 -9.22 12.28
N LEU A 29 9.35 -8.35 11.88
CA LEU A 29 8.80 -8.34 10.54
C LEU A 29 9.74 -7.52 9.66
N VAL A 30 10.40 -8.18 8.71
CA VAL A 30 11.49 -7.60 7.94
C VAL A 30 11.13 -7.52 6.46
N PRO A 31 10.88 -6.31 5.93
CA PRO A 31 10.66 -6.12 4.51
C PRO A 31 11.88 -6.49 3.67
N THR A 32 11.63 -7.09 2.52
CA THR A 32 12.64 -7.49 1.54
C THR A 32 12.48 -6.70 0.24
N PRO A 33 13.52 -6.57 -0.59
CA PRO A 33 13.44 -5.85 -1.85
C PRO A 33 12.37 -6.41 -2.78
N ILE A 34 11.72 -5.52 -3.54
CA ILE A 34 10.69 -5.88 -4.53
C ILE A 34 11.21 -5.95 -5.98
N GLY A 35 12.51 -5.79 -6.17
CA GLY A 35 13.11 -5.83 -7.50
C GLY A 35 14.54 -5.33 -7.51
N ASN A 36 14.85 -4.34 -6.68
CA ASN A 36 16.19 -3.77 -6.55
C ASN A 36 16.77 -4.11 -5.16
N LEU A 37 17.82 -4.88 -5.13
CA LEU A 37 18.49 -5.26 -3.87
C LEU A 37 18.86 -4.05 -3.00
N ARG A 38 19.15 -2.89 -3.60
CA ARG A 38 19.52 -1.68 -2.86
C ARG A 38 18.40 -1.05 -2.05
N ASP A 39 17.14 -1.51 -2.22
CA ASP A 39 15.99 -1.02 -1.46
C ASP A 39 15.86 -1.69 -0.07
N ILE A 40 16.75 -2.60 0.27
CA ILE A 40 16.81 -3.12 1.63
C ILE A 40 17.33 -2.04 2.59
N THR A 41 16.75 -1.97 3.78
CA THR A 41 17.22 -1.04 4.80
C THR A 41 18.46 -1.61 5.54
N LEU A 42 19.33 -0.74 6.01
CA LEU A 42 20.48 -1.14 6.85
C LEU A 42 19.98 -1.91 8.10
N ARG A 43 18.93 -1.44 8.73
CA ARG A 43 18.31 -2.09 9.90
C ARG A 43 17.78 -3.50 9.58
N ALA A 44 17.24 -3.70 8.38
CA ALA A 44 16.83 -5.04 7.92
C ALA A 44 18.02 -5.98 7.81
N LEU A 45 19.14 -5.51 7.24
CA LEU A 45 20.37 -6.29 7.18
C LEU A 45 20.94 -6.63 8.56
N ASP A 46 20.90 -5.67 9.49
CA ASP A 46 21.38 -5.90 10.86
C ASP A 46 20.55 -6.96 11.57
N VAL A 47 19.21 -6.89 11.47
CA VAL A 47 18.30 -7.92 12.02
C VAL A 47 18.57 -9.28 11.37
N LEU A 48 18.69 -9.35 10.03
CA LEU A 48 18.95 -10.60 9.32
C LEU A 48 20.30 -11.23 9.69
N LYS A 49 21.32 -10.39 10.01
CA LYS A 49 22.59 -10.86 10.51
C LYS A 49 22.52 -11.36 11.97
N ALA A 50 21.74 -10.69 12.82
CA ALA A 50 21.62 -10.99 14.23
C ALA A 50 20.66 -12.16 14.54
N CYS A 51 19.60 -12.36 13.72
CA CYS A 51 18.57 -13.35 14.02
C CYS A 51 19.10 -14.80 14.08
N ASP A 52 18.52 -15.59 14.98
CA ASP A 52 18.79 -17.03 15.08
C ASP A 52 18.08 -17.85 13.97
N VAL A 53 16.89 -17.37 13.59
CA VAL A 53 16.03 -18.08 12.63
C VAL A 53 15.38 -17.07 11.68
N VAL A 54 15.36 -17.42 10.40
CA VAL A 54 14.59 -16.70 9.37
C VAL A 54 13.36 -17.54 9.03
N VAL A 55 12.19 -16.99 9.23
CA VAL A 55 10.90 -17.53 8.82
C VAL A 55 10.54 -16.93 7.48
N CYS A 56 10.23 -17.72 6.47
CA CYS A 56 10.05 -17.27 5.08
C CYS A 56 9.03 -18.12 4.33
N GLU A 57 8.53 -17.61 3.21
CA GLU A 57 7.61 -18.34 2.34
C GLU A 57 8.33 -19.40 1.51
N ASP A 58 9.41 -18.99 0.82
CA ASP A 58 10.28 -19.87 0.03
C ASP A 58 11.74 -19.73 0.46
N THR A 59 12.30 -20.82 0.97
CA THR A 59 13.69 -20.87 1.42
C THR A 59 14.72 -20.64 0.30
N ARG A 60 14.32 -20.87 -0.96
CA ARG A 60 15.18 -20.66 -2.13
C ARG A 60 15.30 -19.18 -2.45
N VAL A 61 14.18 -18.43 -2.41
CA VAL A 61 14.13 -16.98 -2.62
C VAL A 61 14.90 -16.28 -1.51
N THR A 62 14.54 -16.57 -0.26
CA THR A 62 15.25 -16.03 0.92
C THR A 62 16.73 -16.42 0.91
N GLY A 63 17.08 -17.63 0.49
CA GLY A 63 18.47 -18.06 0.39
C GLY A 63 19.30 -17.23 -0.62
N LYS A 64 18.70 -16.87 -1.76
CA LYS A 64 19.34 -15.97 -2.74
C LYS A 64 19.54 -14.58 -2.16
N LEU A 65 18.52 -14.04 -1.47
CA LEU A 65 18.58 -12.74 -0.80
C LEU A 65 19.72 -12.71 0.22
N LEU A 66 19.75 -13.64 1.16
CA LEU A 66 20.78 -13.69 2.20
C LEU A 66 22.17 -13.82 1.60
N LYS A 67 22.35 -14.67 0.56
CA LYS A 67 23.63 -14.81 -0.15
C LYS A 67 24.07 -13.52 -0.81
N ALA A 68 23.16 -12.75 -1.39
CA ALA A 68 23.48 -11.46 -2.04
C ALA A 68 24.08 -10.42 -1.06
N TYR A 69 23.76 -10.56 0.24
CA TYR A 69 24.30 -9.70 1.31
C TYR A 69 25.38 -10.39 2.18
N ASN A 70 25.93 -11.53 1.71
CA ASN A 70 26.94 -12.31 2.43
C ASN A 70 26.47 -12.75 3.84
N ILE A 71 25.17 -13.01 4.01
CA ILE A 71 24.62 -13.57 5.24
C ILE A 71 24.50 -15.08 5.05
N THR A 72 25.35 -15.82 5.77
CA THR A 72 25.42 -17.30 5.71
C THR A 72 24.88 -17.94 6.99
N ASP A 73 24.72 -19.26 6.95
CA ASP A 73 24.47 -20.12 8.13
C ASP A 73 23.19 -19.81 8.91
N LYS A 74 22.21 -19.17 8.25
CA LYS A 74 20.90 -18.91 8.86
C LYS A 74 19.99 -20.13 8.76
N LYS A 75 19.44 -20.53 9.90
CA LYS A 75 18.36 -21.50 9.95
C LYS A 75 17.12 -20.91 9.32
N LYS A 76 16.54 -21.58 8.32
CA LYS A 76 15.31 -21.15 7.65
C LYS A 76 14.16 -22.07 8.00
N ILE A 77 12.98 -21.50 8.25
CA ILE A 77 11.73 -22.22 8.50
C ILE A 77 10.70 -21.72 7.49
N VAL A 78 10.06 -22.64 6.78
CA VAL A 78 8.96 -22.30 5.86
C VAL A 78 7.71 -22.00 6.66
N TYR A 79 7.07 -20.86 6.34
CA TYR A 79 5.77 -20.48 6.85
C TYR A 79 5.01 -19.73 5.75
N ASN A 80 4.10 -20.44 5.09
CA ASN A 80 3.31 -19.94 3.96
C ASN A 80 1.82 -20.17 4.21
N ASP A 81 0.97 -19.91 3.23
CA ASP A 81 -0.49 -20.08 3.33
C ASP A 81 -0.93 -21.52 3.63
N HIS A 82 -0.08 -22.50 3.34
CA HIS A 82 -0.31 -23.91 3.64
C HIS A 82 0.27 -24.33 5.00
N ALA A 83 0.87 -23.39 5.74
CA ALA A 83 1.48 -23.68 7.05
C ALA A 83 0.43 -24.21 8.02
N GLN A 84 0.77 -25.32 8.66
CA GLN A 84 -0.08 -25.98 9.64
C GLN A 84 0.18 -25.44 11.06
N GLU A 85 -0.70 -25.80 11.98
CA GLU A 85 -0.57 -25.42 13.40
C GLU A 85 0.78 -25.83 13.99
N LYS A 86 1.32 -27.00 13.58
CA LYS A 86 2.65 -27.46 13.99
C LYS A 86 3.78 -26.51 13.60
N ASP A 87 3.67 -25.85 12.43
CA ASP A 87 4.71 -24.95 11.93
C ASP A 87 4.70 -23.65 12.74
N LYS A 88 3.51 -23.13 13.05
CA LYS A 88 3.33 -22.00 13.96
C LYS A 88 3.88 -22.31 15.36
N ASN A 89 3.51 -23.46 15.92
CA ASN A 89 3.93 -23.86 17.26
C ASN A 89 5.45 -24.02 17.34
N ARG A 90 6.10 -24.53 16.29
CA ARG A 90 7.55 -24.59 16.23
C ARG A 90 8.21 -23.22 16.30
N ILE A 91 7.65 -22.20 15.62
CA ILE A 91 8.16 -20.83 15.67
C ILE A 91 7.97 -20.25 17.08
N LEU A 92 6.79 -20.47 17.68
CA LEU A 92 6.50 -20.03 19.04
C LEU A 92 7.44 -20.67 20.08
N THR A 93 7.81 -21.93 19.90
CA THR A 93 8.81 -22.59 20.74
C THR A 93 10.14 -21.85 20.73
N TYR A 94 10.66 -21.49 19.53
CA TYR A 94 11.89 -20.71 19.44
C TYR A 94 11.78 -19.33 20.08
N LEU A 95 10.64 -18.64 19.91
CA LEU A 95 10.39 -17.36 20.57
C LEU A 95 10.41 -17.48 22.10
N ASN A 96 9.77 -18.52 22.63
CA ASN A 96 9.75 -18.80 24.08
C ASN A 96 11.12 -19.24 24.63
N GLU A 97 12.00 -19.78 23.78
CA GLU A 97 13.41 -20.06 24.11
C GLU A 97 14.28 -18.78 24.08
N GLY A 98 13.69 -17.60 23.88
CA GLY A 98 14.41 -16.34 23.85
C GLY A 98 15.18 -16.08 22.55
N LYS A 99 14.78 -16.69 21.44
CA LYS A 99 15.41 -16.50 20.14
C LYS A 99 14.95 -15.23 19.43
N ILE A 100 15.82 -14.69 18.60
CA ILE A 100 15.53 -13.59 17.67
C ILE A 100 15.09 -14.21 16.36
N ILE A 101 13.86 -13.92 15.94
CA ILE A 101 13.26 -14.46 14.71
C ILE A 101 12.96 -13.32 13.73
N ALA A 102 13.47 -13.43 12.51
CA ALA A 102 13.09 -12.58 11.40
C ALA A 102 12.02 -13.27 10.53
N LEU A 103 10.84 -12.67 10.38
CA LEU A 103 9.83 -13.07 9.41
C LEU A 103 9.99 -12.21 8.16
N VAL A 104 10.23 -12.85 7.02
CA VAL A 104 10.37 -12.21 5.71
C VAL A 104 9.33 -12.76 4.74
N SER A 105 8.89 -11.94 3.79
CA SER A 105 8.18 -12.37 2.58
C SER A 105 9.16 -12.59 1.43
N ASP A 106 8.71 -13.19 0.35
CA ASP A 106 9.52 -13.38 -0.85
C ASP A 106 9.89 -12.03 -1.49
N ALA A 107 8.97 -11.04 -1.39
CA ALA A 107 9.22 -9.66 -1.84
C ALA A 107 8.34 -8.67 -1.07
N GLY A 108 8.91 -7.55 -0.62
CA GLY A 108 8.18 -6.46 0.04
C GLY A 108 7.95 -6.67 1.53
N THR A 109 6.86 -6.12 2.03
CA THR A 109 6.53 -6.06 3.46
C THR A 109 5.71 -7.27 3.87
N PRO A 110 6.17 -8.08 4.82
CA PRO A 110 5.44 -9.25 5.33
C PRO A 110 4.01 -8.91 5.76
N LEU A 111 3.07 -9.86 5.64
CA LEU A 111 1.65 -9.75 5.99
C LEU A 111 0.80 -8.94 4.99
N ILE A 112 1.39 -8.16 4.12
CA ILE A 112 0.67 -7.34 3.14
C ILE A 112 0.47 -8.16 1.87
N SER A 113 -0.64 -8.87 1.78
CA SER A 113 -0.95 -9.92 0.79
C SER A 113 -0.07 -11.17 0.93
N ASP A 114 0.60 -11.32 2.05
CA ASP A 114 1.53 -12.40 2.39
C ASP A 114 1.09 -13.12 3.68
N PRO A 115 1.54 -14.37 3.90
CA PRO A 115 1.22 -15.12 5.10
C PRO A 115 1.87 -14.52 6.36
N GLY A 116 1.34 -14.90 7.54
CA GLY A 116 1.94 -14.52 8.83
C GLY A 116 0.97 -13.95 9.85
N TYR A 117 -0.21 -13.47 9.44
CA TYR A 117 -1.18 -12.84 10.33
C TYR A 117 -1.48 -13.68 11.59
N LYS A 118 -1.74 -15.00 11.42
CA LYS A 118 -2.06 -15.90 12.55
C LYS A 118 -0.90 -16.03 13.54
N LEU A 119 0.34 -16.01 13.04
CA LEU A 119 1.54 -16.06 13.89
C LEU A 119 1.65 -14.76 14.70
N VAL A 120 1.50 -13.61 14.06
CA VAL A 120 1.58 -12.29 14.71
C VAL A 120 0.51 -12.14 15.79
N VAL A 121 -0.72 -12.57 15.53
CA VAL A 121 -1.80 -12.55 16.53
C VAL A 121 -1.40 -13.37 17.76
N GLU A 122 -0.80 -14.53 17.57
CA GLU A 122 -0.41 -15.40 18.68
C GLU A 122 0.78 -14.83 19.48
N VAL A 123 1.76 -14.25 18.77
CA VAL A 123 2.91 -13.56 19.41
C VAL A 123 2.43 -12.41 20.30
N ILE A 124 1.46 -11.61 19.82
CA ILE A 124 0.85 -10.52 20.61
C ILE A 124 0.13 -11.07 21.84
N LYS A 125 -0.67 -12.13 21.68
CA LYS A 125 -1.40 -12.76 22.80
C LYS A 125 -0.48 -13.27 23.91
N GLN A 126 0.70 -13.80 23.54
CA GLN A 126 1.69 -14.32 24.46
C GLN A 126 2.58 -13.22 25.07
N GLY A 127 2.39 -11.95 24.71
CA GLY A 127 3.22 -10.85 25.20
C GLY A 127 4.68 -10.89 24.76
N ILE A 128 4.97 -11.62 23.68
CA ILE A 128 6.32 -11.73 23.12
C ILE A 128 6.65 -10.44 22.37
N TYR A 129 7.90 -9.99 22.46
CA TYR A 129 8.36 -8.79 21.75
C TYR A 129 8.13 -8.94 20.24
N LEU A 130 7.50 -7.92 19.66
CA LEU A 130 7.18 -7.84 18.25
C LEU A 130 7.53 -6.44 17.72
N THR A 131 8.21 -6.39 16.59
CA THR A 131 8.45 -5.13 15.88
C THR A 131 8.37 -5.31 14.37
N ALA A 132 7.94 -4.27 13.66
CA ALA A 132 7.95 -4.22 12.21
C ALA A 132 8.94 -3.15 11.75
N LEU A 133 9.80 -3.50 10.79
CA LEU A 133 10.73 -2.58 10.21
C LEU A 133 10.07 -1.83 9.05
N PRO A 134 10.24 -0.50 8.93
CA PRO A 134 9.94 0.20 7.69
C PRO A 134 10.79 -0.36 6.54
N GLY A 135 10.23 -0.45 5.34
CA GLY A 135 10.99 -0.94 4.20
C GLY A 135 10.20 -1.02 2.91
N ALA A 136 10.76 -1.75 1.94
CA ALA A 136 10.24 -1.85 0.60
C ALA A 136 8.81 -2.42 0.56
N ASN A 137 7.97 -1.79 -0.24
CA ASN A 137 6.64 -2.25 -0.61
C ASN A 137 6.27 -1.64 -1.97
N ALA A 138 5.32 -2.22 -2.67
CA ALA A 138 4.90 -1.70 -3.98
C ALA A 138 3.75 -0.67 -3.88
N ILE A 139 3.03 -0.61 -2.75
CA ILE A 139 1.80 0.17 -2.60
C ILE A 139 2.11 1.67 -2.60
N LEU A 140 3.03 2.10 -1.72
CA LEU A 140 3.35 3.51 -1.57
C LEU A 140 4.05 4.10 -2.81
N PRO A 141 5.06 3.46 -3.42
CA PRO A 141 5.63 3.93 -4.68
C PRO A 141 4.59 3.99 -5.80
N ALA A 142 3.69 3.00 -5.92
CA ALA A 142 2.63 3.04 -6.91
C ALA A 142 1.71 4.25 -6.71
N LEU A 143 1.29 4.51 -5.48
CA LEU A 143 0.48 5.69 -5.15
C LEU A 143 1.19 6.99 -5.49
N GLN A 144 2.49 7.11 -5.16
CA GLN A 144 3.30 8.29 -5.48
C GLN A 144 3.47 8.49 -6.99
N LEU A 145 3.75 7.41 -7.74
CA LEU A 145 3.94 7.46 -9.19
C LEU A 145 2.63 7.70 -9.95
N SER A 146 1.48 7.37 -9.36
CA SER A 146 0.17 7.56 -10.00
C SER A 146 -0.20 9.02 -10.22
N GLY A 147 0.32 9.94 -9.38
CA GLY A 147 -0.08 11.34 -9.38
C GLY A 147 -1.52 11.59 -8.91
N LEU A 148 -2.21 10.57 -8.38
CA LEU A 148 -3.55 10.69 -7.82
C LEU A 148 -3.49 11.17 -6.36
N PRO A 149 -4.60 11.71 -5.78
CA PRO A 149 -4.65 12.14 -4.39
C PRO A 149 -4.18 11.04 -3.43
N SER A 150 -3.28 11.38 -2.52
CA SER A 150 -2.62 10.41 -1.63
C SER A 150 -2.93 10.61 -0.15
N ASP A 151 -3.72 11.63 0.19
CA ASP A 151 -4.13 11.97 1.55
C ASP A 151 -5.04 10.90 2.19
N GLN A 152 -5.86 10.25 1.36
CA GLN A 152 -6.67 9.11 1.74
C GLN A 152 -6.61 8.05 0.65
N PHE A 153 -6.23 6.83 1.01
CA PHE A 153 -6.23 5.72 0.09
C PHE A 153 -6.60 4.41 0.76
N THR A 154 -7.10 3.48 -0.03
CA THR A 154 -7.42 2.12 0.39
C THR A 154 -6.60 1.12 -0.43
N PHE A 155 -5.85 0.24 0.24
CA PHE A 155 -5.27 -0.93 -0.40
C PHE A 155 -6.25 -2.09 -0.32
N GLY A 156 -6.64 -2.64 -1.46
CA GLY A 156 -7.65 -3.70 -1.57
C GLY A 156 -7.07 -5.10 -1.84
N GLY A 157 -5.74 -5.28 -1.76
CA GLY A 157 -5.10 -6.55 -2.12
C GLY A 157 -5.12 -6.82 -3.62
N PHE A 158 -5.29 -8.09 -4.01
CA PHE A 158 -5.42 -8.47 -5.41
C PHE A 158 -6.85 -8.26 -5.93
N LEU A 159 -6.97 -7.69 -7.15
CA LEU A 159 -8.25 -7.68 -7.85
C LEU A 159 -8.77 -9.11 -8.05
N PRO A 160 -10.05 -9.38 -7.79
CA PRO A 160 -10.62 -10.71 -7.95
C PRO A 160 -10.48 -11.26 -9.38
N SER A 161 -10.15 -12.55 -9.51
CA SER A 161 -9.99 -13.18 -10.81
C SER A 161 -11.31 -13.57 -11.49
N LYS A 162 -12.35 -13.84 -10.69
CA LYS A 162 -13.68 -14.22 -11.17
C LYS A 162 -14.48 -12.96 -11.52
N ASP A 163 -15.12 -12.95 -12.69
CA ASP A 163 -15.83 -11.79 -13.23
C ASP A 163 -16.83 -11.17 -12.27
N LYS A 164 -17.73 -11.98 -11.72
CA LYS A 164 -18.74 -11.50 -10.76
C LYS A 164 -18.08 -10.85 -9.54
N ALA A 165 -17.08 -11.50 -8.93
CA ALA A 165 -16.41 -10.97 -7.75
C ALA A 165 -15.61 -9.68 -8.07
N LEU A 166 -15.04 -9.58 -9.28
CA LEU A 166 -14.40 -8.35 -9.75
C LEU A 166 -15.42 -7.22 -9.85
N ARG A 167 -16.57 -7.45 -10.51
CA ARG A 167 -17.64 -6.45 -10.64
C ARG A 167 -18.17 -6.03 -9.27
N ASP A 168 -18.46 -6.97 -8.39
CA ASP A 168 -18.95 -6.69 -7.04
C ASP A 168 -17.93 -5.85 -6.24
N SER A 169 -16.64 -6.19 -6.36
CA SER A 169 -15.55 -5.43 -5.74
C SER A 169 -15.47 -4.00 -6.26
N VAL A 170 -15.50 -3.81 -7.59
CA VAL A 170 -15.43 -2.50 -8.23
C VAL A 170 -16.69 -1.66 -7.93
N GLU A 171 -17.88 -2.25 -7.94
CA GLU A 171 -19.14 -1.55 -7.59
C GLU A 171 -19.10 -0.99 -6.17
N SER A 172 -18.44 -1.70 -5.22
CA SER A 172 -18.28 -1.24 -3.85
C SER A 172 -17.46 0.05 -3.72
N LEU A 173 -16.71 0.44 -4.75
CA LEU A 173 -15.90 1.65 -4.80
C LEU A 173 -16.66 2.89 -5.30
N LYS A 174 -17.85 2.70 -5.87
CA LYS A 174 -18.57 3.71 -6.66
C LYS A 174 -18.78 5.04 -5.92
N ASN A 175 -19.15 4.98 -4.65
CA ASN A 175 -19.46 6.15 -3.83
C ASN A 175 -18.33 6.57 -2.89
N ARG A 176 -17.12 6.08 -3.11
CA ARG A 176 -15.96 6.31 -2.25
C ARG A 176 -14.99 7.29 -2.91
N SER A 177 -14.48 8.24 -2.14
CA SER A 177 -13.71 9.38 -2.64
C SER A 177 -12.18 9.23 -2.50
N GLU A 178 -11.72 8.24 -1.75
CA GLU A 178 -10.31 7.98 -1.59
C GLU A 178 -9.72 7.25 -2.82
N THR A 179 -8.43 7.35 -3.01
CA THR A 179 -7.70 6.61 -4.03
C THR A 179 -7.60 5.12 -3.66
N PHE A 180 -7.73 4.23 -4.65
CA PHE A 180 -7.65 2.79 -4.43
C PHE A 180 -6.40 2.21 -5.08
N VAL A 181 -5.74 1.31 -4.36
CA VAL A 181 -4.55 0.61 -4.84
C VAL A 181 -4.81 -0.89 -4.78
N PHE A 182 -4.57 -1.58 -5.91
CA PHE A 182 -4.75 -3.02 -6.03
C PHE A 182 -3.54 -3.66 -6.71
N TYR A 183 -3.24 -4.89 -6.33
CA TYR A 183 -2.38 -5.75 -7.14
C TYR A 183 -3.18 -6.43 -8.25
N ASP A 184 -2.55 -6.58 -9.40
CA ASP A 184 -3.10 -7.40 -10.49
C ASP A 184 -1.97 -8.11 -11.26
N SER A 185 -2.33 -8.90 -12.25
CA SER A 185 -1.38 -9.60 -13.10
C SER A 185 -1.47 -9.13 -14.55
N PRO A 186 -0.37 -9.22 -15.31
CA PRO A 186 -0.35 -8.82 -16.72
C PRO A 186 -1.44 -9.49 -17.58
N ARG A 187 -1.76 -10.75 -17.23
CA ARG A 187 -2.76 -11.53 -17.98
C ARG A 187 -4.19 -11.04 -17.80
N ARG A 188 -4.47 -10.27 -16.76
CA ARG A 188 -5.83 -9.87 -16.36
C ARG A 188 -6.06 -8.38 -16.38
N VAL A 189 -5.01 -7.58 -16.28
CA VAL A 189 -5.11 -6.13 -16.08
C VAL A 189 -5.95 -5.44 -17.14
N ALA A 190 -5.86 -5.83 -18.40
CA ALA A 190 -6.70 -5.29 -19.47
C ALA A 190 -8.19 -5.50 -19.19
N LYS A 191 -8.58 -6.74 -18.80
CA LYS A 191 -9.95 -7.06 -18.42
C LYS A 191 -10.37 -6.32 -17.15
N SER A 192 -9.50 -6.26 -16.15
CA SER A 192 -9.78 -5.56 -14.91
C SER A 192 -10.05 -4.07 -15.15
N CYS A 193 -9.20 -3.41 -15.94
CA CYS A 193 -9.36 -2.00 -16.27
C CYS A 193 -10.62 -1.72 -17.09
N ALA A 194 -10.98 -2.61 -18.03
CA ALA A 194 -12.24 -2.47 -18.78
C ALA A 194 -13.47 -2.52 -17.87
N VAL A 195 -13.50 -3.45 -16.89
CA VAL A 195 -14.58 -3.53 -15.90
C VAL A 195 -14.61 -2.30 -14.99
N ILE A 196 -13.43 -1.81 -14.59
CA ILE A 196 -13.33 -0.59 -13.77
C ILE A 196 -13.89 0.61 -14.53
N THR A 197 -13.50 0.79 -15.80
CA THR A 197 -13.99 1.91 -16.64
C THR A 197 -15.50 1.83 -16.88
N GLU A 198 -16.04 0.61 -17.11
CA GLU A 198 -17.49 0.40 -17.28
C GLU A 198 -18.29 0.82 -16.04
N ILE A 199 -17.81 0.48 -14.84
CA ILE A 199 -18.56 0.68 -13.59
C ILE A 199 -18.27 2.06 -12.97
N LEU A 200 -17.02 2.52 -13.05
CA LEU A 200 -16.54 3.76 -12.45
C LEU A 200 -16.24 4.79 -13.54
N GLU A 201 -17.24 5.12 -14.34
CA GLU A 201 -17.12 6.06 -15.46
C GLU A 201 -16.38 7.35 -15.10
N GLY A 202 -15.45 7.75 -15.98
CA GLY A 202 -14.71 9.01 -15.86
C GLY A 202 -13.58 9.03 -14.82
N ARG A 203 -13.33 7.93 -14.10
CA ARG A 203 -12.20 7.88 -13.16
C ARG A 203 -10.89 7.54 -13.85
N SER A 204 -9.83 8.23 -13.46
CA SER A 204 -8.48 7.91 -13.91
C SER A 204 -8.01 6.57 -13.35
N ILE A 205 -7.39 5.77 -14.19
CA ILE A 205 -6.77 4.49 -13.81
C ILE A 205 -5.31 4.55 -14.23
N LYS A 206 -4.42 4.35 -13.26
CA LYS A 206 -2.98 4.29 -13.49
C LYS A 206 -2.49 2.87 -13.26
N ILE A 207 -1.68 2.38 -14.18
CA ILE A 207 -1.06 1.06 -14.10
C ILE A 207 0.44 1.28 -13.90
N ILE A 208 0.94 0.88 -12.76
CA ILE A 208 2.35 0.97 -12.43
C ILE A 208 2.91 -0.45 -12.47
N ARG A 209 3.90 -0.66 -13.32
CA ARG A 209 4.50 -1.98 -13.49
C ARG A 209 5.97 -2.00 -13.16
N GLU A 210 6.48 -3.15 -12.74
CA GLU A 210 7.88 -3.43 -12.50
C GLU A 210 8.57 -2.39 -11.59
N ILE A 211 7.87 -1.94 -10.54
CA ILE A 211 8.37 -0.93 -9.57
C ILE A 211 9.74 -1.36 -9.04
N SER A 212 10.69 -0.40 -9.03
CA SER A 212 12.07 -0.57 -8.57
C SER A 212 12.94 -1.47 -9.49
N LYS A 213 12.43 -1.87 -10.66
CA LYS A 213 13.13 -2.72 -11.63
C LYS A 213 13.52 -1.93 -12.89
N LEU A 214 14.26 -2.59 -13.79
CA LEU A 214 14.76 -1.96 -15.02
C LEU A 214 13.65 -1.42 -15.94
N TYR A 215 12.49 -2.06 -15.93
CA TYR A 215 11.36 -1.72 -16.78
C TYR A 215 10.21 -1.10 -16.00
N GLU A 216 10.55 -0.32 -14.94
CA GLU A 216 9.57 0.47 -14.20
C GLU A 216 8.92 1.49 -15.13
N GLU A 217 7.60 1.46 -15.21
CA GLU A 217 6.84 2.47 -15.94
C GLU A 217 5.45 2.70 -15.33
N MET A 218 4.90 3.87 -15.58
CA MET A 218 3.52 4.23 -15.29
C MET A 218 2.77 4.41 -16.61
N ILE A 219 1.66 3.72 -16.75
CA ILE A 219 0.75 3.78 -17.91
C ILE A 219 -0.56 4.37 -17.43
N GLU A 220 -1.01 5.45 -18.04
CA GLU A 220 -2.39 5.91 -17.89
C GLU A 220 -3.28 5.03 -18.76
N TYR A 221 -4.27 4.39 -18.16
CA TYR A 221 -5.14 3.48 -18.89
C TYR A 221 -6.02 4.24 -19.88
N ASP A 222 -5.97 3.79 -21.12
CA ASP A 222 -6.91 4.15 -22.17
C ASP A 222 -7.38 2.84 -22.84
N PRO A 223 -8.68 2.64 -23.10
CA PRO A 223 -9.18 1.45 -23.80
C PRO A 223 -8.54 1.17 -25.16
N ALA A 224 -7.95 2.19 -25.82
CA ALA A 224 -7.25 2.04 -27.09
C ALA A 224 -5.84 1.45 -26.94
N ILE A 225 -5.28 1.39 -25.72
CA ILE A 225 -3.93 0.86 -25.50
C ILE A 225 -3.95 -0.67 -25.53
N ASP A 226 -3.13 -1.24 -26.39
CA ASP A 226 -2.90 -2.70 -26.40
C ASP A 226 -2.01 -3.11 -25.22
N MET A 227 -2.61 -3.81 -24.27
CA MET A 227 -1.92 -4.34 -23.09
C MET A 227 -1.57 -5.84 -23.21
N SER A 228 -1.75 -6.45 -24.38
CA SER A 228 -1.52 -7.89 -24.57
C SER A 228 -0.05 -8.30 -24.36
N SER A 229 0.88 -7.37 -24.55
CA SER A 229 2.32 -7.59 -24.41
C SER A 229 2.87 -7.28 -23.01
N LEU A 230 2.05 -6.81 -22.07
CA LEU A 230 2.49 -6.47 -20.71
C LEU A 230 3.04 -7.70 -19.99
N LYS A 231 4.13 -7.50 -19.28
CA LYS A 231 4.81 -8.51 -18.45
C LYS A 231 5.20 -7.90 -17.12
N GLY A 232 5.50 -8.76 -16.16
CA GLY A 232 5.99 -8.34 -14.85
C GLY A 232 4.90 -8.16 -13.80
N GLU A 233 5.23 -7.50 -12.72
CA GLU A 233 4.33 -7.24 -11.61
C GLU A 233 3.60 -5.91 -11.80
N ILE A 234 2.32 -5.88 -11.45
CA ILE A 234 1.43 -4.76 -11.74
C ILE A 234 0.73 -4.30 -10.47
N VAL A 235 0.71 -2.99 -10.29
CA VAL A 235 -0.14 -2.29 -9.33
C VAL A 235 -1.10 -1.40 -10.12
N VAL A 236 -2.39 -1.51 -9.83
CA VAL A 236 -3.45 -0.67 -10.40
C VAL A 236 -3.84 0.36 -9.36
N VAL A 237 -3.79 1.63 -9.72
CA VAL A 237 -4.23 2.74 -8.88
C VAL A 237 -5.42 3.40 -9.54
N ILE A 238 -6.53 3.53 -8.79
CA ILE A 238 -7.81 4.03 -9.30
C ILE A 238 -8.15 5.30 -8.54
N GLU A 239 -8.50 6.34 -9.27
CA GLU A 239 -8.99 7.57 -8.69
C GLU A 239 -10.27 7.34 -7.90
N GLY A 240 -10.40 7.97 -6.74
CA GLY A 240 -11.65 8.01 -5.99
C GLY A 240 -12.74 8.80 -6.69
N GLN A 241 -13.96 8.74 -6.18
CA GLN A 241 -15.01 9.61 -6.68
C GLN A 241 -14.60 11.07 -6.45
N SER A 242 -14.51 11.82 -7.53
CA SER A 242 -14.28 13.26 -7.42
C SER A 242 -15.38 13.89 -6.56
N LYS A 243 -15.00 14.65 -5.56
CA LYS A 243 -15.95 15.51 -4.82
C LYS A 243 -16.48 16.64 -5.72
N ASN A 244 -15.87 16.81 -6.89
CA ASN A 244 -16.38 17.68 -7.92
C ASN A 244 -17.56 17.00 -8.63
N ILE A 245 -18.70 16.93 -7.96
CA ILE A 245 -19.94 16.98 -8.69
C ILE A 245 -19.83 18.30 -9.44
N ASN A 246 -19.86 18.30 -10.78
CA ASN A 246 -20.04 19.52 -11.59
C ASN A 246 -21.44 20.09 -11.30
N MET A 247 -21.73 20.35 -10.03
CA MET A 247 -22.93 21.05 -9.63
C MET A 247 -22.71 22.52 -9.93
N SER A 248 -23.57 23.05 -10.77
CA SER A 248 -23.70 24.50 -10.92
C SER A 248 -24.34 25.10 -9.66
N LEU A 249 -24.27 26.39 -9.48
CA LEU A 249 -24.95 27.08 -8.39
C LEU A 249 -26.47 26.82 -8.43
N ASN A 250 -27.05 26.64 -9.61
CA ASN A 250 -28.47 26.32 -9.78
C ASN A 250 -28.80 24.89 -9.27
N ASP A 251 -27.90 23.93 -9.42
CA ASP A 251 -28.13 22.55 -8.97
C ASP A 251 -28.18 22.42 -7.45
N ILE A 252 -27.58 23.37 -6.73
CA ILE A 252 -27.54 23.38 -5.26
C ILE A 252 -28.67 24.23 -4.63
N GLU A 253 -29.47 24.93 -5.42
CA GLU A 253 -30.61 25.73 -4.91
C GLU A 253 -31.53 24.95 -3.97
N PRO A 254 -31.96 23.72 -4.29
CA PRO A 254 -32.78 22.93 -3.36
C PRO A 254 -32.11 22.68 -2.01
N MET A 255 -30.78 22.54 -2.01
CA MET A 255 -30.01 22.34 -0.77
C MET A 255 -29.94 23.61 0.05
N ILE A 256 -29.74 24.76 -0.61
CA ILE A 256 -29.73 26.10 0.03
C ILE A 256 -31.10 26.38 0.65
N ILE A 257 -32.19 26.22 -0.11
CA ILE A 257 -33.56 26.46 0.35
C ILE A 257 -33.90 25.59 1.55
N ASN A 258 -33.55 24.30 1.51
CA ASN A 258 -33.77 23.37 2.62
C ASN A 258 -33.03 23.80 3.90
N ALA A 259 -31.78 24.24 3.77
CA ALA A 259 -30.97 24.72 4.90
C ALA A 259 -31.53 26.03 5.48
N LEU A 260 -31.91 26.97 4.62
CA LEU A 260 -32.57 28.25 5.02
C LEU A 260 -33.87 27.97 5.76
N ASN A 261 -34.73 27.07 5.27
CA ASN A 261 -36.00 26.69 5.91
C ASN A 261 -35.79 26.01 7.29
N LYS A 262 -34.63 25.43 7.54
CA LYS A 262 -34.23 24.89 8.85
C LYS A 262 -33.64 25.96 9.77
N GLY A 263 -33.50 27.19 9.33
CA GLY A 263 -32.94 28.30 10.11
C GLY A 263 -31.41 28.28 10.23
N GLU A 264 -30.72 27.55 9.34
CA GLU A 264 -29.25 27.55 9.33
C GLU A 264 -28.67 28.89 8.92
N SER A 265 -27.54 29.30 9.52
CA SER A 265 -26.86 30.54 9.13
C SER A 265 -26.26 30.42 7.72
N LEU A 266 -26.23 31.54 6.98
CA LEU A 266 -25.60 31.60 5.65
C LEU A 266 -24.14 31.06 5.66
N LYS A 267 -23.43 31.30 6.76
CA LYS A 267 -22.04 30.84 6.94
C LYS A 267 -21.98 29.31 7.08
N ASP A 268 -22.85 28.72 7.89
CA ASP A 268 -22.84 27.30 8.19
C ASP A 268 -23.34 26.48 6.98
N LEU A 269 -24.44 26.94 6.34
CA LEU A 269 -24.93 26.29 5.12
C LEU A 269 -23.90 26.37 3.98
N SER A 270 -23.17 27.48 3.83
CA SER A 270 -22.14 27.60 2.80
C SER A 270 -20.96 26.68 3.06
N ASN A 271 -20.58 26.49 4.33
CA ASN A 271 -19.56 25.51 4.71
C ASN A 271 -20.01 24.10 4.38
N MET A 272 -21.21 23.72 4.84
CA MET A 272 -21.77 22.37 4.66
C MET A 272 -21.93 22.02 3.16
N ILE A 273 -22.42 22.95 2.35
CA ILE A 273 -22.62 22.73 0.92
C ILE A 273 -21.27 22.69 0.18
N ALA A 274 -20.32 23.57 0.53
CA ALA A 274 -18.97 23.54 -0.06
C ALA A 274 -18.24 22.22 0.21
N ASP A 275 -18.33 21.69 1.43
CA ASP A 275 -17.74 20.40 1.80
C ASP A 275 -18.37 19.23 1.03
N LYS A 276 -19.66 19.32 0.68
CA LYS A 276 -20.38 18.30 -0.08
C LYS A 276 -20.18 18.38 -1.59
N THR A 277 -20.04 19.59 -2.13
CA THR A 277 -20.11 19.85 -3.58
C THR A 277 -18.78 20.27 -4.20
N GLY A 278 -17.81 20.69 -3.38
CA GLY A 278 -16.54 21.23 -3.87
C GLY A 278 -16.63 22.64 -4.46
N LEU A 279 -17.82 23.25 -4.47
CA LEU A 279 -18.01 24.63 -4.92
C LEU A 279 -17.36 25.61 -3.93
N LYS A 280 -16.93 26.79 -4.44
CA LYS A 280 -16.30 27.79 -3.58
C LYS A 280 -17.32 28.37 -2.60
N LYS A 281 -17.01 28.35 -1.33
CA LYS A 281 -17.80 28.94 -0.24
C LYS A 281 -18.37 30.32 -0.57
N LYS A 282 -17.53 31.16 -1.14
CA LYS A 282 -17.90 32.53 -1.49
C LYS A 282 -19.02 32.58 -2.52
N ASP A 283 -18.98 31.66 -3.50
CA ASP A 283 -19.98 31.65 -4.58
C ASP A 283 -21.32 31.12 -4.05
N ILE A 284 -21.26 30.03 -3.20
CA ILE A 284 -22.46 29.52 -2.51
C ILE A 284 -23.08 30.57 -1.61
N TYR A 285 -22.27 31.29 -0.81
CA TYR A 285 -22.73 32.35 0.09
C TYR A 285 -23.45 33.46 -0.66
N ASN A 286 -22.83 33.96 -1.76
CA ASN A 286 -23.42 34.99 -2.59
C ASN A 286 -24.73 34.54 -3.23
N HIS A 287 -24.77 33.30 -3.74
CA HIS A 287 -25.98 32.71 -4.34
C HIS A 287 -27.10 32.50 -3.30
N ALA A 288 -26.73 32.07 -2.08
CA ALA A 288 -27.69 31.91 -0.99
C ALA A 288 -28.31 33.25 -0.53
N ILE A 289 -27.60 34.37 -0.65
CA ILE A 289 -28.17 35.72 -0.40
C ILE A 289 -29.28 36.01 -1.40
N THR A 290 -29.06 35.73 -2.70
CA THR A 290 -30.06 36.00 -3.73
C THR A 290 -31.33 35.13 -3.63
N LEU A 291 -31.25 34.01 -2.92
CA LEU A 291 -32.40 33.12 -2.69
C LEU A 291 -33.13 33.40 -1.36
N LYS A 292 -32.55 34.23 -0.50
CA LYS A 292 -33.14 34.60 0.80
C LYS A 292 -34.08 35.80 0.71
N ASP A 293 -33.83 36.66 -0.29
CA ASP A 293 -34.67 37.82 -0.59
C ASP A 293 -35.92 37.40 -1.41
#